data_796e5d2d61bf101b6ceae688825ccd45
#
_entry.id   796e5d2d61bf101b6ceae688825ccd45
#
_cell.length_a   1.000
_cell.length_b   1.000
_cell.length_c   1.000
_cell.angle_alpha   90.00
_cell.angle_beta   90.00
_cell.angle_gamma   90.00
#
_symmetry.space_group_name_H-M   'P 1'
#
loop_
_entity.id
_entity.type
_entity.pdbx_description
1 polymer ?
#
loop_
_entity_poly.entity_id
_entity_poly.type
_entity_poly.pdbx_seq_one_letter_code
_entity_poly.pdbx_strand_id
1 'polypeptide(L)' 'MKVKIFDEENETDLEDKINDFLDGIDDLIEIKYSVSSCLFGEDQIYCFSAMIIYQE' A
#
# COMPACT_ATOMS: atom_id res chain seq x y z
N MET A 1 -3.60 -17.63 5.74
CA MET A 1 -3.09 -16.53 4.91
C MET A 1 -4.05 -15.37 4.92
N LYS A 2 -3.53 -14.18 5.08
CA LYS A 2 -4.33 -12.96 5.12
C LYS A 2 -3.76 -11.91 4.18
N VAL A 3 -4.57 -10.93 3.84
CA VAL A 3 -4.13 -9.80 3.04
C VAL A 3 -4.49 -8.49 3.75
N LYS A 4 -3.65 -7.51 3.59
CA LYS A 4 -3.90 -6.14 4.05
C LYS A 4 -3.68 -5.20 2.87
N ILE A 5 -4.64 -4.34 2.62
CA ILE A 5 -4.59 -3.42 1.48
C ILE A 5 -4.46 -2.00 1.99
N PHE A 6 -3.53 -1.26 1.41
CA PHE A 6 -3.31 0.15 1.71
C PHE A 6 -3.44 0.97 0.44
N ASP A 7 -4.11 2.12 0.56
CA ASP A 7 -4.22 3.11 -0.52
C ASP A 7 -3.86 4.47 0.06
N GLU A 8 -2.95 5.17 -0.59
CA GLU A 8 -2.56 6.50 -0.18
C GLU A 8 -2.30 7.39 -1.39
N GLU A 9 -2.48 8.68 -1.21
CA GLU A 9 -2.18 9.66 -2.26
C GLU A 9 -0.71 10.08 -2.27
N ASN A 10 0.04 9.70 -1.26
CA ASN A 10 1.45 10.07 -1.08
C ASN A 10 2.25 8.81 -0.79
N GLU A 11 3.34 8.61 -1.54
CA GLU A 11 4.17 7.42 -1.40
C GLU A 11 4.84 7.30 -0.04
N THR A 12 5.21 8.44 0.56
CA THR A 12 5.84 8.44 1.88
C THR A 12 4.84 7.97 2.95
N ASP A 13 3.60 8.43 2.86
CA ASP A 13 2.56 7.99 3.78
C ASP A 13 2.28 6.50 3.62
N LEU A 14 2.28 6.02 2.39
CA LEU A 14 2.09 4.59 2.15
C LEU A 14 3.24 3.79 2.75
N GLU A 15 4.47 4.24 2.55
CA GLU A 15 5.66 3.59 3.09
C GLU A 15 5.60 3.49 4.61
N ASP A 16 5.25 4.60 5.27
CA ASP A 16 5.16 4.65 6.73
C ASP A 16 4.11 3.66 7.25
N LYS A 17 2.95 3.60 6.61
CA LYS A 17 1.90 2.68 7.01
C LYS A 17 2.27 1.23 6.80
N ILE A 18 2.94 0.93 5.68
CA ILE A 18 3.41 -0.42 5.42
C ILE A 18 4.44 -0.84 6.46
N ASN A 19 5.39 0.02 6.76
CA ASN A 19 6.42 -0.30 7.73
C ASN A 19 5.85 -0.50 9.14
N ASP A 20 4.90 0.33 9.55
CA ASP A 20 4.21 0.14 10.82
C ASP A 20 3.50 -1.21 10.88
N PHE A 21 2.85 -1.58 9.80
CA PHE A 21 2.15 -2.86 9.73
C PHE A 21 3.13 -4.03 9.79
N LEU A 22 4.25 -3.94 9.07
CA LEU A 22 5.25 -5.00 9.04
C LEU A 22 5.88 -5.26 10.41
N ASP A 23 5.98 -4.22 11.24
CA ASP A 23 6.51 -4.38 12.59
C ASP A 23 5.63 -5.27 13.46
N GLY A 24 4.35 -5.40 13.12
CA GLY A 24 3.40 -6.17 13.91
C GLY A 24 3.08 -7.56 13.38
N ILE A 25 3.65 -7.97 12.25
CA ILE A 25 3.36 -9.28 11.68
C ILE A 25 4.57 -10.20 11.82
N ASP A 26 4.29 -11.50 11.91
CA ASP A 26 5.33 -12.51 12.12
C ASP A 26 5.89 -13.07 10.82
N ASP A 27 5.06 -13.17 9.79
CA ASP A 27 5.42 -13.92 8.60
C ASP A 27 4.90 -13.23 7.34
N LEU A 28 5.79 -12.56 6.65
CA LEU A 28 5.49 -11.89 5.40
C LEU A 28 5.67 -12.86 4.24
N ILE A 29 4.65 -12.98 3.40
CA ILE A 29 4.70 -13.84 2.21
C ILE A 29 5.06 -13.02 0.98
N GLU A 30 4.34 -11.93 0.72
CA GLU A 30 4.57 -11.14 -0.47
C GLU A 30 3.99 -9.73 -0.30
N ILE A 31 4.60 -8.76 -0.98
CA ILE A 31 4.06 -7.41 -1.10
C ILE A 31 3.87 -7.12 -2.58
N LYS A 32 2.66 -6.73 -2.95
CA LYS A 32 2.35 -6.29 -4.30
C LYS A 32 2.09 -4.80 -4.29
N TYR A 33 2.75 -4.08 -5.18
CA TYR A 33 2.67 -2.63 -5.23
C TYR A 33 2.15 -2.19 -6.60
N SER A 34 1.29 -1.18 -6.62
CA SER A 34 0.83 -0.59 -7.85
C SER A 34 0.64 0.91 -7.70
N VAL A 35 0.81 1.60 -8.82
CA VAL A 35 0.56 3.03 -8.90
C VAL A 35 -0.47 3.24 -9.99
N SER A 36 -1.51 4.00 -9.68
CA SER A 36 -2.49 4.40 -10.67
C SER A 36 -2.61 5.91 -10.68
N SER A 37 -2.98 6.46 -11.82
CA SER A 37 -3.23 7.88 -11.93
C SER A 37 -4.56 8.08 -12.63
N CYS A 38 -5.26 9.13 -12.23
CA CYS A 38 -6.47 9.54 -12.90
C CYS A 38 -6.49 11.04 -13.03
N LEU A 39 -7.15 11.51 -14.09
CA LEU A 39 -7.35 12.93 -14.28
C LEU A 39 -8.66 13.34 -13.64
N PHE A 40 -8.61 14.36 -12.80
CA PHE A 40 -9.79 14.91 -12.18
C PHE A 40 -9.84 16.40 -12.55
N GLY A 41 -10.63 16.72 -13.57
CA GLY A 41 -10.60 18.06 -14.13
C GLY A 41 -9.27 18.33 -14.83
N GLU A 42 -8.55 19.34 -14.39
CA GLU A 42 -7.22 19.67 -14.88
C GLU A 42 -6.10 19.08 -14.01
N ASP A 43 -6.47 18.49 -12.88
CA ASP A 43 -5.50 17.96 -11.94
C ASP A 43 -5.28 16.47 -12.16
N GLN A 44 -4.03 16.06 -12.04
CA GLN A 44 -3.68 14.65 -12.09
C GLN A 44 -3.48 14.17 -10.65
N ILE A 45 -4.22 13.12 -10.27
CA ILE A 45 -4.15 12.52 -8.94
C ILE A 45 -3.50 11.16 -9.06
N TYR A 46 -2.50 10.90 -8.22
CA TYR A 46 -1.84 9.60 -8.15
C TYR A 46 -2.34 8.87 -6.91
N CYS A 47 -2.63 7.59 -7.10
CA CYS A 47 -2.96 6.69 -5.99
C CYS A 47 -1.88 5.61 -5.92
N PHE A 48 -1.30 5.47 -4.75
CA PHE A 48 -0.30 4.45 -4.48
C PHE A 48 -0.95 3.37 -3.64
N SER A 49 -0.91 2.15 -4.13
CA SER A 49 -1.59 1.03 -3.47
C SER A 49 -0.61 -0.10 -3.21
N ALA A 50 -0.79 -0.76 -2.10
CA ALA A 50 0.00 -1.95 -1.77
C ALA A 50 -0.90 -3.01 -1.16
N MET A 51 -0.62 -4.26 -1.52
CA MET A 51 -1.27 -5.42 -0.91
C MET A 51 -0.20 -6.23 -0.22
N ILE A 52 -0.38 -6.43 1.08
CA ILE A 52 0.54 -7.25 1.87
C ILE A 52 -0.14 -8.58 2.11
N ILE A 53 0.54 -9.65 1.71
CA ILE A 53 0.08 -11.03 1.91
C ILE A 53 0.93 -11.61 3.03
N TYR A 54 0.27 -12.07 4.09
CA TYR A 54 0.98 -12.52 5.27
C TYR A 54 0.29 -13.69 5.93
N GLN A 55 0.99 -14.34 6.83
CA GLN A 55 0.48 -15.47 7.61
C GLN A 55 0.43 -15.06 9.08
N GLU A 56 -0.70 -15.34 9.71
CA GLU A 56 -0.84 -15.18 11.16
C GLU A 56 -0.55 -16.45 11.88
#